data_0cde6594f7e98bf16369759e3faba709
#
_entry.id   0cde6594f7e98bf16369759e3faba709
#
_cell.length_a   1.000
_cell.length_b   1.000
_cell.length_c   1.000
_cell.angle_alpha   90.00
_cell.angle_beta   90.00
_cell.angle_gamma   90.00
#
_symmetry.space_group_name_H-M   'P 1'
#
loop_
_entity.id
_entity.type
_entity.pdbx_description
1 polymer ?
#
loop_
_entity_poly.entity_id
_entity_poly.type
_entity_poly.pdbx_seq_one_letter_code
_entity_poly.pdbx_strand_id
1 'polypeptide(L)' 'LKKELTAVKNRIKKLKDKKALIDEELEPLFIREEELENEEIIAICRKNNITISDLMAKVNREKAEMKKEKGNEKNEE' A
#
# COMPACT_ATOMS: atom_id res chain seq x y z
N LEU A 1 -33.84 -13.03 -25.09
CA LEU A 1 -32.51 -12.44 -25.28
C LEU A 1 -32.38 -11.09 -24.60
N LYS A 2 -33.32 -10.18 -24.82
CA LYS A 2 -33.32 -8.86 -24.15
C LYS A 2 -33.45 -8.98 -22.63
N LYS A 3 -34.27 -9.89 -22.13
CA LYS A 3 -34.45 -10.12 -20.70
C LYS A 3 -33.17 -10.62 -20.04
N GLU A 4 -32.50 -11.55 -20.70
CA GLU A 4 -31.24 -12.11 -20.19
C GLU A 4 -30.14 -11.02 -20.14
N LEU A 5 -30.01 -10.22 -21.21
CA LEU A 5 -29.03 -9.14 -21.26
C LEU A 5 -29.30 -8.11 -20.17
N THR A 6 -30.57 -7.72 -19.98
CA THR A 6 -30.97 -6.77 -18.94
C THR A 6 -30.66 -7.32 -17.54
N ALA A 7 -30.97 -8.60 -17.31
CA ALA A 7 -30.71 -9.27 -16.04
C ALA A 7 -29.19 -9.30 -15.74
N VAL A 8 -28.39 -9.62 -16.72
CA VAL A 8 -26.92 -9.64 -16.58
C VAL A 8 -26.38 -8.23 -16.29
N LYS A 9 -26.84 -7.24 -17.02
CA LYS A 9 -26.44 -5.82 -16.81
C LYS A 9 -26.78 -5.37 -15.38
N ASN A 10 -27.98 -5.71 -14.90
CA ASN A 10 -28.42 -5.36 -13.55
C ASN A 10 -27.58 -6.07 -12.49
N ARG A 11 -27.23 -7.33 -12.73
CA ARG A 11 -26.37 -8.09 -11.82
C ARG A 11 -24.95 -7.49 -11.75
N ILE A 12 -24.41 -7.12 -12.91
CA ILE A 12 -23.09 -6.46 -12.99
C ILE A 12 -23.11 -5.15 -12.19
N LYS A 13 -24.16 -4.35 -12.36
CA LYS A 13 -24.32 -3.08 -11.63
C LYS A 13 -24.34 -3.29 -10.11
N LYS A 14 -25.14 -4.26 -9.64
CA LYS A 14 -25.22 -4.59 -8.23
C LYS A 14 -23.87 -5.02 -7.66
N LEU A 15 -23.15 -5.84 -8.39
CA LEU A 15 -21.81 -6.31 -7.95
C LEU A 15 -20.78 -5.18 -7.94
N LYS A 16 -20.84 -4.28 -8.90
CA LYS A 16 -19.97 -3.09 -8.92
C LYS A 16 -20.27 -2.18 -7.73
N ASP A 17 -21.53 -1.99 -7.39
CA ASP A 17 -21.96 -1.19 -6.25
C ASP A 17 -21.47 -1.82 -4.93
N LYS A 18 -21.59 -3.13 -4.79
CA LYS A 18 -21.06 -3.88 -3.63
C LYS A 18 -19.55 -3.76 -3.53
N LYS A 19 -18.87 -3.86 -4.65
CA LYS A 19 -17.41 -3.72 -4.71
C LYS A 19 -16.97 -2.33 -4.24
N ALA A 20 -17.68 -1.29 -4.69
CA ALA A 20 -17.41 0.09 -4.28
C ALA A 20 -17.59 0.27 -2.78
N LEU A 21 -18.65 -0.31 -2.19
CA LEU A 21 -18.88 -0.27 -0.74
C LEU A 21 -17.78 -0.99 0.03
N ILE A 22 -17.34 -2.14 -0.47
CA ILE A 22 -16.26 -2.90 0.14
C ILE A 22 -14.95 -2.09 0.09
N ASP A 23 -14.66 -1.45 -1.04
CA ASP A 23 -13.46 -0.61 -1.18
C ASP A 23 -13.49 0.56 -0.18
N GLU A 24 -14.67 1.16 0.04
CA GLU A 24 -14.85 2.21 1.05
C GLU A 24 -14.60 1.69 2.46
N GLU A 25 -15.03 0.47 2.78
CA GLU A 25 -14.82 -0.15 4.09
C GLU A 25 -13.36 -0.55 4.30
N LEU A 26 -12.66 -0.93 3.23
CA LEU A 26 -11.25 -1.33 3.29
C LEU A 26 -10.33 -0.14 3.53
N GLU A 27 -10.64 1.03 2.99
CA GLU A 27 -9.76 2.20 3.06
C GLU A 27 -9.32 2.56 4.49
N PRO A 28 -10.24 2.74 5.46
CA PRO A 28 -9.84 3.04 6.84
C PRO A 28 -9.07 1.89 7.50
N LEU A 29 -9.32 0.65 7.09
CA LEU A 29 -8.61 -0.51 7.61
C LEU A 29 -7.16 -0.54 7.13
N PHE A 30 -6.90 -0.22 5.86
CA PHE A 30 -5.54 -0.10 5.33
C PHE A 30 -4.77 1.01 6.04
N ILE A 31 -5.41 2.13 6.29
CA ILE A 31 -4.81 3.25 7.03
C ILE A 31 -4.46 2.80 8.46
N ARG A 32 -5.39 2.11 9.13
CA ARG A 32 -5.16 1.62 10.50
C ARG A 32 -4.06 0.57 10.56
N GLU A 33 -4.01 -0.32 9.58
CA GLU A 33 -2.96 -1.32 9.45
C GLU A 33 -1.59 -0.64 9.38
N GLU A 34 -1.44 0.37 8.55
CA GLU A 34 -0.20 1.13 8.40
C GLU A 34 0.20 1.83 9.71
N GLU A 35 -0.77 2.46 10.39
CA GLU A 35 -0.54 3.11 11.68
C GLU A 35 -0.01 2.11 12.73
N LEU A 36 -0.62 0.93 12.79
CA LEU A 36 -0.21 -0.12 13.74
C LEU A 36 1.16 -0.68 13.42
N GLU A 37 1.46 -0.88 12.15
CA GLU A 37 2.79 -1.32 11.70
C GLU A 37 3.85 -0.30 12.07
N ASN A 38 3.56 0.98 11.90
CA ASN A 38 4.47 2.07 12.28
C ASN A 38 4.69 2.11 13.80
N GLU A 39 3.63 1.91 14.60
CA GLU A 39 3.73 1.83 16.05
C GLU A 39 4.63 0.66 16.48
N GLU A 40 4.52 -0.49 15.82
CA GLU A 40 5.38 -1.65 16.10
C GLU A 40 6.85 -1.34 15.77
N ILE A 41 7.10 -0.70 14.64
CA ILE A 41 8.46 -0.31 14.23
C ILE A 41 9.06 0.63 15.27
N ILE A 42 8.31 1.63 15.71
CA ILE A 42 8.74 2.59 16.74
C ILE A 42 9.05 1.88 18.05
N ALA A 43 8.19 0.95 18.45
CA ALA A 43 8.38 0.17 19.69
C ALA A 43 9.67 -0.67 19.63
N ILE A 44 9.91 -1.32 18.49
CA ILE A 44 11.13 -2.12 18.26
C ILE A 44 12.38 -1.22 18.32
N CYS A 45 12.33 -0.05 17.68
CA CYS A 45 13.42 0.91 17.69
C CYS A 45 13.74 1.36 19.12
N ARG A 46 12.73 1.71 19.90
CA ARG A 46 12.88 2.13 21.30
C ARG A 46 13.49 1.02 22.15
N LYS A 47 13.01 -0.21 21.97
CA LYS A 47 13.51 -1.37 22.70
C LYS A 47 14.99 -1.64 22.43
N ASN A 48 15.43 -1.38 21.21
CA ASN A 48 16.82 -1.61 20.77
C ASN A 48 17.69 -0.33 20.83
N ASN A 49 17.19 0.74 21.45
CA ASN A 49 17.88 2.02 21.56
C ASN A 49 18.26 2.65 20.22
N ILE A 50 17.45 2.39 19.19
CA ILE A 50 17.62 2.98 17.86
C ILE A 50 16.82 4.29 17.83
N THR A 51 17.46 5.40 17.49
CA THR A 51 16.80 6.69 17.37
C THR A 51 16.10 6.82 16.01
N ILE A 52 15.14 7.72 15.94
CA ILE A 52 14.47 8.04 14.66
C ILE A 52 15.49 8.55 13.65
N SER A 53 16.48 9.33 14.11
CA SER A 53 17.59 9.83 13.31
C SER A 53 18.39 8.70 12.66
N ASP A 54 18.72 7.66 13.43
CA ASP A 54 19.45 6.48 12.95
C ASP A 54 18.65 5.74 11.89
N LEU A 55 17.33 5.58 12.13
CA LEU A 55 16.42 4.92 11.20
C LEU A 55 16.33 5.69 9.88
N MET A 56 16.20 7.02 9.95
CA MET A 56 16.15 7.89 8.77
C MET A 56 17.44 7.84 7.96
N ALA A 57 18.58 7.81 8.63
CA ALA A 57 19.87 7.69 7.97
C ALA A 57 19.98 6.37 7.18
N LYS A 58 19.50 5.28 7.77
CA LYS A 58 19.48 3.96 7.13
C LYS A 58 18.53 3.94 5.91
N VAL A 59 17.33 4.48 6.07
CA VAL A 59 16.33 4.55 4.98
C VAL A 59 16.88 5.40 3.82
N ASN A 60 17.48 6.54 4.11
CA ASN A 60 18.07 7.41 3.10
C ASN A 60 19.23 6.74 2.35
N ARG A 61 20.02 5.95 3.05
CA ARG A 61 21.10 5.17 2.44
C ARG A 61 20.55 4.12 1.48
N GLU A 62 19.53 3.38 1.90
CA GLU A 62 18.87 2.37 1.06
C GLU A 62 18.22 3.00 -0.17
N LYS A 63 17.57 4.14 -0.01
CA LYS A 63 17.00 4.89 -1.14
C LYS A 63 18.07 5.34 -2.14
N ALA A 64 19.20 5.80 -1.65
CA ALA A 64 20.32 6.21 -2.51
C ALA A 64 20.89 5.02 -3.30
N GLU A 65 21.02 3.86 -2.66
CA GLU A 65 21.45 2.62 -3.32
C GLU A 65 20.46 2.16 -4.38
N MET A 66 19.17 2.20 -4.08
CA MET A 66 18.11 1.87 -5.04
C MET A 66 18.12 2.80 -6.25
N LYS A 67 18.30 4.09 -6.03
CA LYS A 67 18.39 5.10 -7.10
C LYS A 67 19.59 4.83 -8.00
N LYS A 68 20.71 4.44 -7.41
CA LYS A 68 21.94 4.12 -8.13
C LYS A 68 21.76 2.88 -9.01
N GLU A 69 21.12 1.84 -8.49
CA GLU A 69 20.81 0.62 -9.24
C GLU A 69 19.86 0.89 -10.40
N LYS A 70 18.80 1.65 -10.17
CA LYS A 70 17.86 2.06 -11.21
C LYS A 70 18.52 2.92 -12.30
N GLY A 71 19.42 3.79 -11.91
CA GLY A 71 20.22 4.60 -12.83
C GLY A 71 21.09 3.73 -13.72
N ASN A 72 21.71 2.70 -13.17
CA ASN A 72 22.54 1.75 -13.92
C ASN A 72 21.70 0.92 -14.89
N GLU A 73 20.53 0.47 -14.49
CA GLU A 73 19.59 -0.25 -15.35
C GLU A 73 19.16 0.57 -16.56
N LYS A 74 18.88 1.85 -16.36
CA LYS A 74 18.51 2.77 -17.44
C LYS A 74 19.66 3.00 -18.43
N ASN A 75 20.87 3.00 -17.94
CA ASN A 75 22.06 3.20 -18.78
C ASN A 75 22.39 1.99 -19.64
N GLU A 76 21.96 0.81 -19.27
CA GLU A 76 22.16 -0.42 -20.03
C GLU A 76 21.17 -0.57 -21.19
N GLU A 77 20.05 0.11 -21.13
CA GLU A 77 19.05 0.14 -22.19
C GLU A 77 19.38 1.21 -23.24
#